data_649be66cbf04a06b06e0f0f51a2a3772
#
_entry.id   649be66cbf04a06b06e0f0f51a2a3772
#
_cell.length_a   1.000
_cell.length_b   1.000
_cell.length_c   1.000
_cell.angle_alpha   90.00
_cell.angle_beta   90.00
_cell.angle_gamma   90.00
#
_symmetry.space_group_name_H-M   'P 1'
#
loop_
_entity.id
_entity.type
_entity.pdbx_description
1 polymer ?
#
loop_
_entity_poly.entity_id
_entity_poly.type
_entity_poly.pdbx_seq_one_letter_code
_entity_poly.pdbx_strand_id
1 'polypeptide(L)'
;MNVLKLSNELDTKKLLKELGVDGGGVSILASKMKHHVIYIKDLHVGGANILKQDALSIGADLAVPRGTVIATTPQVDCILIATQKQLEILSRKELAQPFGLKELAKELKSICSIKKPKDVEIMGVINANEDSFYSGSRFSEINATDAIIKMIEDGAGIIDIGGVSSRPNAALVSADEEFLRVKPIIDAIKQNTLYEKAKFSIDSYEPKVISYALERGFKIVNDITGLVNDEVCKLCESYSATAVIMHMQGTPQTMQENPKYENILSDVYFFLDERIKKAESFGINDIVVDIGIGFGKTLEDNLNLIKNLEHFLSLNKKILVGASRKSMIDKVVSCSVENRLPGTLALHLEAMKNGASILRVHDVQEHTQAIEVQKKLNHYSSNHKK
;
A
#
# COMPACT_ATOMS: atom_id res chain seq x y z
N MET A 1 29.87 -18.29 -30.40
CA MET A 1 28.77 -17.40 -29.97
C MET A 1 28.18 -17.94 -28.69
N ASN A 2 28.08 -17.10 -27.66
CA ASN A 2 27.50 -17.48 -26.37
C ASN A 2 26.16 -16.75 -26.19
N VAL A 3 25.14 -17.45 -25.72
CA VAL A 3 23.78 -16.89 -25.50
C VAL A 3 23.42 -17.01 -24.02
N LEU A 4 23.01 -15.90 -23.39
CA LEU A 4 22.56 -15.84 -22.01
C LEU A 4 21.15 -15.22 -21.95
N LYS A 5 20.22 -15.92 -21.29
CA LYS A 5 18.90 -15.34 -20.95
C LYS A 5 19.04 -14.43 -19.75
N LEU A 6 18.68 -13.16 -19.91
CA LEU A 6 18.71 -12.17 -18.82
C LEU A 6 17.41 -12.20 -18.01
N SER A 7 17.47 -11.73 -16.76
CA SER A 7 16.29 -11.53 -15.91
C SER A 7 15.45 -10.36 -16.43
N ASN A 8 14.14 -10.47 -16.30
CA ASN A 8 13.21 -9.35 -16.61
C ASN A 8 13.24 -8.24 -15.54
N GLU A 9 13.89 -8.47 -14.40
CA GLU A 9 14.01 -7.51 -13.29
C GLU A 9 15.25 -6.59 -13.42
N LEU A 10 16.02 -6.72 -14.51
CA LEU A 10 17.21 -5.88 -14.73
C LEU A 10 16.81 -4.41 -15.02
N ASP A 11 17.66 -3.48 -14.59
CA ASP A 11 17.58 -2.08 -15.04
C ASP A 11 17.91 -2.01 -16.53
N THR A 12 16.81 -2.02 -17.33
CA THR A 12 16.93 -2.06 -18.81
C THR A 12 17.64 -0.86 -19.38
N LYS A 13 17.49 0.35 -18.77
CA LYS A 13 18.19 1.55 -19.25
C LYS A 13 19.69 1.46 -18.98
N LYS A 14 20.06 0.98 -17.81
CA LYS A 14 21.47 0.79 -17.44
C LYS A 14 22.12 -0.25 -18.33
N LEU A 15 21.47 -1.41 -18.51
CA LEU A 15 21.94 -2.48 -19.38
C LEU A 15 22.20 -2.00 -20.82
N LEU A 16 21.26 -1.23 -21.41
CA LEU A 16 21.41 -0.69 -22.76
C LEU A 16 22.55 0.34 -22.88
N LYS A 17 22.76 1.16 -21.84
CA LYS A 17 23.90 2.09 -21.77
C LYS A 17 25.24 1.35 -21.67
N GLU A 18 25.31 0.30 -20.83
CA GLU A 18 26.52 -0.53 -20.68
C GLU A 18 26.86 -1.28 -21.97
N LEU A 19 25.84 -1.66 -22.76
CA LEU A 19 26.03 -2.23 -24.10
C LEU A 19 26.54 -1.21 -25.13
N GLY A 20 26.49 0.09 -24.82
CA GLY A 20 26.90 1.17 -25.72
C GLY A 20 25.81 1.61 -26.71
N VAL A 21 24.53 1.36 -26.39
CA VAL A 21 23.41 1.84 -27.21
C VAL A 21 23.38 3.37 -27.22
N ASP A 22 23.15 3.96 -28.39
CA ASP A 22 22.99 5.40 -28.57
C ASP A 22 21.94 5.98 -27.61
N GLY A 23 22.23 7.17 -27.04
CA GLY A 23 21.41 7.78 -26.01
C GLY A 23 19.95 8.00 -26.42
N GLY A 24 19.67 8.33 -27.68
CA GLY A 24 18.32 8.44 -28.23
C GLY A 24 17.58 7.09 -28.27
N GLY A 25 18.30 6.01 -28.51
CA GLY A 25 17.77 4.63 -28.58
C GLY A 25 17.46 4.02 -27.21
N VAL A 26 18.21 4.38 -26.16
CA VAL A 26 18.09 3.77 -24.82
C VAL A 26 16.65 3.85 -24.27
N SER A 27 16.04 5.03 -24.27
CA SER A 27 14.67 5.20 -23.74
C SER A 27 13.62 4.48 -24.57
N ILE A 28 13.78 4.46 -25.90
CA ILE A 28 12.87 3.79 -26.83
C ILE A 28 12.93 2.27 -26.62
N LEU A 29 14.12 1.70 -26.56
CA LEU A 29 14.31 0.26 -26.36
C LEU A 29 13.85 -0.20 -24.97
N ALA A 30 14.20 0.56 -23.91
CA ALA A 30 13.77 0.25 -22.56
C ALA A 30 12.23 0.22 -22.42
N SER A 31 11.51 1.13 -23.08
CA SER A 31 10.03 1.14 -23.06
C SER A 31 9.39 -0.05 -23.76
N LYS A 32 10.11 -0.73 -24.66
CA LYS A 32 9.66 -1.99 -25.30
C LYS A 32 9.97 -3.23 -24.45
N MET A 33 10.86 -3.14 -23.49
CA MET A 33 11.22 -4.25 -22.60
C MET A 33 10.31 -4.36 -21.37
N LYS A 34 9.51 -3.34 -21.05
CA LYS A 34 8.56 -3.34 -19.95
C LYS A 34 7.17 -3.71 -20.46
N HIS A 35 6.63 -4.84 -19.97
CA HIS A 35 5.29 -5.33 -20.31
C HIS A 35 4.29 -4.99 -19.20
N HIS A 36 3.04 -4.77 -19.60
CA HIS A 36 1.91 -4.49 -18.74
C HIS A 36 0.75 -5.42 -19.12
N VAL A 37 0.03 -5.89 -18.09
CA VAL A 37 -1.24 -6.60 -18.19
C VAL A 37 -2.25 -5.78 -17.42
N ILE A 38 -3.26 -5.23 -18.08
CA ILE A 38 -4.21 -4.28 -17.51
C ILE A 38 -5.61 -4.86 -17.60
N TYR A 39 -6.27 -5.06 -16.48
CA TYR A 39 -7.66 -5.45 -16.39
C TYR A 39 -8.55 -4.20 -16.53
N ILE A 40 -9.52 -4.25 -17.43
CA ILE A 40 -10.49 -3.18 -17.69
C ILE A 40 -11.86 -3.77 -17.44
N LYS A 41 -12.55 -3.26 -16.41
CA LYS A 41 -13.87 -3.71 -16.00
C LYS A 41 -14.97 -2.89 -16.67
N ASP A 42 -16.09 -3.53 -16.98
CA ASP A 42 -17.33 -2.91 -17.47
C ASP A 42 -17.13 -1.98 -18.70
N LEU A 43 -16.18 -2.30 -19.58
CA LEU A 43 -15.99 -1.53 -20.81
C LEU A 43 -17.17 -1.73 -21.75
N HIS A 44 -17.71 -0.63 -22.29
CA HIS A 44 -18.75 -0.70 -23.33
C HIS A 44 -18.28 -1.58 -24.51
N VAL A 45 -19.10 -2.49 -24.99
CA VAL A 45 -18.74 -3.48 -26.02
C VAL A 45 -18.23 -2.84 -27.32
N GLY A 46 -18.79 -1.69 -27.73
CA GLY A 46 -18.28 -0.89 -28.86
C GLY A 46 -16.86 -0.38 -28.62
N GLY A 47 -16.58 0.09 -27.39
CA GLY A 47 -15.24 0.48 -26.97
C GLY A 47 -14.26 -0.68 -26.99
N ALA A 48 -14.66 -1.85 -26.48
CA ALA A 48 -13.83 -3.07 -26.51
C ALA A 48 -13.47 -3.50 -27.95
N ASN A 49 -14.40 -3.40 -28.89
CA ASN A 49 -14.13 -3.70 -30.29
C ASN A 49 -13.15 -2.71 -30.94
N ILE A 50 -13.31 -1.40 -30.66
CA ILE A 50 -12.39 -0.36 -31.16
C ILE A 50 -11.00 -0.59 -30.55
N LEU A 51 -10.91 -0.68 -29.22
CA LEU A 51 -9.64 -0.85 -28.50
C LEU A 51 -8.90 -2.10 -28.98
N LYS A 52 -9.62 -3.21 -29.26
CA LYS A 52 -9.02 -4.43 -29.80
C LYS A 52 -8.34 -4.20 -31.14
N GLN A 53 -9.02 -3.53 -32.09
CA GLN A 53 -8.45 -3.22 -33.40
C GLN A 53 -7.26 -2.27 -33.28
N ASP A 54 -7.38 -1.27 -32.41
CA ASP A 54 -6.34 -0.29 -32.17
C ASP A 54 -5.10 -0.92 -31.50
N ALA A 55 -5.28 -1.82 -30.55
CA ALA A 55 -4.21 -2.60 -29.93
C ALA A 55 -3.48 -3.47 -30.97
N LEU A 56 -4.23 -4.27 -31.74
CA LEU A 56 -3.65 -5.12 -32.79
C LEU A 56 -2.86 -4.32 -33.84
N SER A 57 -3.34 -3.12 -34.21
CA SER A 57 -2.68 -2.26 -35.19
C SER A 57 -1.27 -1.81 -34.80
N ILE A 58 -0.93 -1.86 -33.52
CA ILE A 58 0.38 -1.48 -32.96
C ILE A 58 1.15 -2.67 -32.36
N GLY A 59 0.65 -3.89 -32.57
CA GLY A 59 1.28 -5.11 -32.06
C GLY A 59 1.06 -5.37 -30.56
N ALA A 60 0.10 -4.69 -29.93
CA ALA A 60 -0.46 -5.03 -28.62
C ALA A 60 -1.64 -6.02 -28.81
N ASP A 61 -2.25 -6.48 -27.72
CA ASP A 61 -3.44 -7.34 -27.81
C ASP A 61 -4.46 -6.98 -26.72
N LEU A 62 -5.75 -7.29 -27.01
CA LEU A 62 -6.84 -7.18 -26.06
C LEU A 62 -7.58 -8.52 -25.98
N ALA A 63 -7.45 -9.22 -24.86
CA ALA A 63 -8.25 -10.39 -24.57
C ALA A 63 -9.67 -9.96 -24.17
N VAL A 64 -10.66 -10.48 -24.91
CA VAL A 64 -12.08 -10.17 -24.69
C VAL A 64 -12.89 -11.47 -24.58
N PRO A 65 -14.03 -11.48 -23.86
CA PRO A 65 -14.93 -12.62 -23.81
C PRO A 65 -15.43 -13.05 -25.20
N ARG A 66 -15.83 -14.31 -25.30
CA ARG A 66 -16.49 -14.81 -26.53
C ARG A 66 -17.80 -14.05 -26.75
N GLY A 67 -18.07 -13.65 -27.95
CA GLY A 67 -19.28 -12.92 -28.34
C GLY A 67 -19.13 -11.39 -28.33
N THR A 68 -18.01 -10.84 -27.89
CA THR A 68 -17.78 -9.37 -27.88
C THR A 68 -17.92 -8.73 -29.24
N VAL A 69 -17.44 -9.41 -30.32
CA VAL A 69 -17.52 -8.88 -31.69
C VAL A 69 -18.96 -8.66 -32.15
N ILE A 70 -19.87 -9.58 -31.78
CA ILE A 70 -21.30 -9.51 -32.11
C ILE A 70 -22.15 -8.83 -31.01
N ALA A 71 -21.50 -8.20 -30.04
CA ALA A 71 -22.14 -7.42 -28.99
C ALA A 71 -23.23 -8.17 -28.21
N THR A 72 -22.97 -9.42 -27.80
CA THR A 72 -23.92 -10.23 -27.00
C THR A 72 -24.27 -9.63 -25.67
N THR A 73 -23.42 -8.78 -25.12
CA THR A 73 -23.62 -8.01 -23.87
C THR A 73 -23.25 -6.54 -24.09
N PRO A 74 -23.89 -5.58 -23.41
CA PRO A 74 -23.59 -4.15 -23.57
C PRO A 74 -22.22 -3.74 -23.00
N GLN A 75 -21.72 -4.48 -22.02
CA GLN A 75 -20.44 -4.27 -21.38
C GLN A 75 -19.67 -5.58 -21.24
N VAL A 76 -18.36 -5.49 -21.23
CA VAL A 76 -17.45 -6.64 -21.11
C VAL A 76 -16.23 -6.27 -20.27
N ASP A 77 -15.74 -7.26 -19.54
CA ASP A 77 -14.42 -7.19 -18.91
C ASP A 77 -13.37 -7.65 -19.91
N CYS A 78 -12.22 -6.97 -19.93
CA CYS A 78 -11.15 -7.33 -20.86
C CYS A 78 -9.76 -7.13 -20.26
N ILE A 79 -8.75 -7.76 -20.86
CA ILE A 79 -7.35 -7.66 -20.44
C ILE A 79 -6.53 -7.11 -21.60
N LEU A 80 -5.96 -5.92 -21.41
CA LEU A 80 -5.02 -5.32 -22.35
C LEU A 80 -3.60 -5.80 -22.05
N ILE A 81 -2.92 -6.33 -23.07
CA ILE A 81 -1.54 -6.82 -23.01
C ILE A 81 -0.69 -5.93 -23.90
N ALA A 82 0.22 -5.17 -23.31
CA ALA A 82 0.99 -4.19 -24.06
C ALA A 82 2.35 -3.90 -23.42
N THR A 83 3.31 -3.47 -24.22
CA THR A 83 4.53 -2.84 -23.72
C THR A 83 4.26 -1.41 -23.26
N GLN A 84 5.14 -0.84 -22.44
CA GLN A 84 5.08 0.57 -22.04
C GLN A 84 4.94 1.51 -23.26
N LYS A 85 5.68 1.22 -24.36
CA LYS A 85 5.60 2.02 -25.60
C LYS A 85 4.24 1.94 -26.28
N GLN A 86 3.62 0.77 -26.29
CA GLN A 86 2.30 0.57 -26.87
C GLN A 86 1.21 1.25 -26.03
N LEU A 87 1.29 1.20 -24.69
CA LEU A 87 0.39 1.95 -23.82
C LEU A 87 0.47 3.46 -24.07
N GLU A 88 1.67 4.01 -24.21
CA GLU A 88 1.86 5.43 -24.55
C GLU A 88 1.20 5.81 -25.90
N ILE A 89 1.17 4.89 -26.87
CA ILE A 89 0.49 5.10 -28.15
C ILE A 89 -1.02 5.05 -27.96
N LEU A 90 -1.55 4.01 -27.31
CA LEU A 90 -2.97 3.86 -27.03
C LEU A 90 -3.52 5.03 -26.21
N SER A 91 -2.79 5.48 -25.17
CA SER A 91 -3.20 6.62 -24.34
C SER A 91 -3.40 7.93 -25.11
N ARG A 92 -2.86 8.03 -26.31
CA ARG A 92 -3.10 9.18 -27.24
C ARG A 92 -4.18 8.87 -28.25
N LYS A 93 -4.16 7.65 -28.80
CA LYS A 93 -5.07 7.23 -29.88
C LYS A 93 -6.52 7.19 -29.37
N GLU A 94 -6.74 6.67 -28.16
CA GLU A 94 -8.07 6.53 -27.60
C GLU A 94 -8.70 7.86 -27.12
N LEU A 95 -7.94 8.96 -27.03
CA LEU A 95 -8.48 10.28 -26.65
C LEU A 95 -9.59 10.80 -27.58
N ALA A 96 -9.58 10.40 -28.84
CA ALA A 96 -10.57 10.79 -29.86
C ALA A 96 -11.71 9.77 -30.03
N GLN A 97 -11.65 8.64 -29.31
CA GLN A 97 -12.59 7.53 -29.49
C GLN A 97 -13.81 7.64 -28.55
N PRO A 98 -14.99 7.16 -28.96
CA PRO A 98 -16.20 7.14 -28.15
C PRO A 98 -16.22 5.98 -27.13
N PHE A 99 -17.38 5.78 -26.48
CA PHE A 99 -17.69 4.63 -25.62
C PHE A 99 -16.77 4.47 -24.39
N GLY A 100 -16.38 5.61 -23.74
CA GLY A 100 -15.54 5.58 -22.54
C GLY A 100 -14.04 5.44 -22.82
N LEU A 101 -13.61 5.35 -24.09
CA LEU A 101 -12.19 5.19 -24.44
C LEU A 101 -11.37 6.44 -24.18
N LYS A 102 -11.98 7.63 -24.19
CA LYS A 102 -11.31 8.88 -23.80
C LYS A 102 -10.89 8.88 -22.32
N GLU A 103 -11.76 8.37 -21.47
CA GLU A 103 -11.51 8.18 -20.03
C GLU A 103 -10.43 7.12 -19.82
N LEU A 104 -10.56 5.97 -20.50
CA LEU A 104 -9.54 4.91 -20.50
C LEU A 104 -8.16 5.45 -20.94
N ALA A 105 -8.10 6.29 -21.97
CA ALA A 105 -6.85 6.89 -22.42
C ALA A 105 -6.11 7.66 -21.31
N LYS A 106 -6.85 8.38 -20.45
CA LYS A 106 -6.28 9.09 -19.30
C LYS A 106 -5.74 8.12 -18.26
N GLU A 107 -6.48 7.03 -17.97
CA GLU A 107 -6.03 5.97 -17.07
C GLU A 107 -4.78 5.27 -17.59
N LEU A 108 -4.73 4.90 -18.87
CA LEU A 108 -3.54 4.31 -19.49
C LEU A 108 -2.33 5.24 -19.40
N LYS A 109 -2.53 6.55 -19.55
CA LYS A 109 -1.46 7.54 -19.37
C LYS A 109 -0.99 7.61 -17.92
N SER A 110 -1.90 7.56 -16.95
CA SER A 110 -1.58 7.48 -15.52
C SER A 110 -0.74 6.24 -15.22
N ILE A 111 -1.18 5.06 -15.67
CA ILE A 111 -0.47 3.78 -15.50
C ILE A 111 0.96 3.86 -16.05
N CYS A 112 1.18 4.53 -17.19
CA CYS A 112 2.51 4.74 -17.77
C CYS A 112 3.44 5.52 -16.84
N SER A 113 2.92 6.34 -15.94
CA SER A 113 3.69 7.18 -15.01
C SER A 113 3.99 6.52 -13.67
N ILE A 114 3.34 5.38 -13.37
CA ILE A 114 3.49 4.65 -12.10
C ILE A 114 4.95 4.23 -11.91
N LYS A 115 5.47 4.51 -10.72
CA LYS A 115 6.81 4.08 -10.30
C LYS A 115 6.70 3.40 -8.96
N LYS A 116 7.43 2.29 -8.80
CA LYS A 116 7.63 1.73 -7.46
C LYS A 116 8.41 2.72 -6.60
N PRO A 117 8.08 2.85 -5.30
CA PRO A 117 8.88 3.64 -4.39
C PRO A 117 10.33 3.13 -4.38
N LYS A 118 11.28 4.06 -4.30
CA LYS A 118 12.70 3.72 -4.21
C LYS A 118 13.11 3.36 -2.78
N ASP A 119 12.46 4.01 -1.83
CA ASP A 119 12.71 3.85 -0.40
C ASP A 119 11.42 3.45 0.29
N VAL A 120 11.56 2.71 1.38
CA VAL A 120 10.48 2.35 2.28
C VAL A 120 10.74 3.01 3.64
N GLU A 121 9.71 3.59 4.23
CA GLU A 121 9.74 4.22 5.56
C GLU A 121 9.27 3.20 6.61
N ILE A 122 9.91 3.17 7.77
CA ILE A 122 9.52 2.29 8.88
C ILE A 122 8.61 3.04 9.82
N MET A 123 7.43 2.46 10.09
CA MET A 123 6.47 2.92 11.09
C MET A 123 6.51 1.98 12.29
N GLY A 124 7.15 2.41 13.38
CA GLY A 124 7.19 1.68 14.65
C GLY A 124 5.87 1.79 15.40
N VAL A 125 5.42 0.71 16.03
CA VAL A 125 4.12 0.63 16.72
C VAL A 125 4.27 0.67 18.22
N ILE A 126 3.55 1.58 18.88
CA ILE A 126 3.36 1.65 20.33
C ILE A 126 1.89 1.42 20.65
N ASN A 127 1.57 0.31 21.30
CA ASN A 127 0.23 0.02 21.77
C ASN A 127 0.07 0.37 23.24
N ALA A 128 -0.82 1.31 23.56
CA ALA A 128 -1.13 1.75 24.91
C ALA A 128 -2.27 0.95 25.57
N ASN A 129 -2.37 -0.35 25.30
CA ASN A 129 -3.41 -1.21 25.86
C ASN A 129 -2.87 -2.22 26.87
N GLU A 130 -3.73 -2.64 27.80
CA GLU A 130 -3.35 -3.56 28.90
C GLU A 130 -2.85 -4.93 28.38
N ASP A 131 -3.36 -5.41 27.24
CA ASP A 131 -2.99 -6.69 26.64
C ASP A 131 -1.60 -6.67 25.97
N SER A 132 -1.06 -5.51 25.66
CA SER A 132 0.24 -5.35 25.01
C SER A 132 1.40 -5.43 25.99
N PHE A 133 1.11 -5.37 27.30
CA PHE A 133 2.09 -5.34 28.35
C PHE A 133 1.97 -6.60 29.21
N TYR A 134 2.87 -7.53 28.94
CA TYR A 134 3.04 -8.75 29.70
C TYR A 134 3.06 -8.43 31.21
N SER A 135 2.37 -9.23 31.99
CA SER A 135 2.16 -9.14 33.44
C SER A 135 3.42 -8.68 34.20
N GLY A 136 3.54 -7.41 34.50
CA GLY A 136 4.62 -6.90 35.34
C GLY A 136 5.11 -5.46 35.09
N SER A 137 4.85 -4.88 33.92
CA SER A 137 5.23 -3.49 33.68
C SER A 137 4.02 -2.67 33.21
N ARG A 138 3.42 -1.91 34.15
CA ARG A 138 2.66 -0.74 33.78
C ARG A 138 3.64 0.18 33.06
N PHE A 139 3.42 0.44 31.76
CA PHE A 139 4.19 1.46 31.07
C PHE A 139 3.92 2.78 31.78
N SER A 140 4.88 3.21 32.56
CA SER A 140 4.95 4.59 32.97
C SER A 140 5.25 5.44 31.73
N GLU A 141 4.91 6.73 31.76
CA GLU A 141 5.28 7.72 30.72
C GLU A 141 6.76 7.61 30.33
N ILE A 142 7.63 7.31 31.29
CA ILE A 142 9.08 7.14 31.12
C ILE A 142 9.38 5.96 30.20
N ASN A 143 8.76 4.80 30.41
CA ASN A 143 9.03 3.61 29.60
C ASN A 143 8.54 3.76 28.14
N ALA A 144 7.40 4.45 27.93
CA ALA A 144 6.91 4.73 26.59
C ALA A 144 7.83 5.70 25.84
N THR A 145 8.31 6.73 26.51
CA THR A 145 9.26 7.71 25.94
C THR A 145 10.58 7.03 25.54
N ASP A 146 11.14 6.19 26.42
CA ASP A 146 12.38 5.46 26.14
C ASP A 146 12.21 4.49 24.97
N ALA A 147 11.08 3.78 24.89
CA ALA A 147 10.76 2.90 23.79
C ALA A 147 10.63 3.67 22.45
N ILE A 148 9.98 4.84 22.47
CA ILE A 148 9.87 5.72 21.29
C ILE A 148 11.24 6.20 20.85
N ILE A 149 12.07 6.70 21.78
CA ILE A 149 13.42 7.17 21.48
C ILE A 149 14.24 6.04 20.87
N LYS A 150 14.19 4.83 21.45
CA LYS A 150 14.87 3.66 20.91
C LYS A 150 14.40 3.32 19.51
N MET A 151 13.10 3.30 19.23
CA MET A 151 12.59 3.05 17.88
C MET A 151 13.09 4.08 16.86
N ILE A 152 13.18 5.36 17.26
CA ILE A 152 13.72 6.43 16.39
C ILE A 152 15.21 6.18 16.11
N GLU A 153 16.00 5.84 17.12
CA GLU A 153 17.42 5.51 17.01
C GLU A 153 17.65 4.26 16.16
N ASP A 154 16.77 3.26 16.27
CA ASP A 154 16.77 2.04 15.48
C ASP A 154 16.35 2.26 14.00
N GLY A 155 15.84 3.47 13.65
CA GLY A 155 15.57 3.88 12.26
C GLY A 155 14.09 4.06 11.91
N ALA A 156 13.17 4.12 12.87
CA ALA A 156 11.77 4.46 12.59
C ALA A 156 11.63 5.95 12.22
N GLY A 157 11.09 6.23 11.02
CA GLY A 157 10.74 7.58 10.59
C GLY A 157 9.34 8.01 11.04
N ILE A 158 8.50 7.05 11.39
CA ILE A 158 7.13 7.25 11.88
C ILE A 158 6.95 6.41 13.14
N ILE A 159 6.25 6.95 14.13
CA ILE A 159 5.81 6.24 15.34
C ILE A 159 4.28 6.29 15.38
N ASP A 160 3.64 5.13 15.44
CA ASP A 160 2.18 4.97 15.44
C ASP A 160 1.69 4.59 16.84
N ILE A 161 0.86 5.44 17.45
CA ILE A 161 0.37 5.30 18.81
C ILE A 161 -1.09 4.86 18.78
N GLY A 162 -1.39 3.70 19.37
CA GLY A 162 -2.76 3.18 19.45
C GLY A 162 -3.19 2.88 20.89
N GLY A 163 -4.42 3.26 21.27
CA GLY A 163 -5.02 2.99 22.58
C GLY A 163 -5.96 1.79 22.62
N VAL A 164 -6.32 1.27 21.42
CA VAL A 164 -7.30 0.19 21.26
C VAL A 164 -6.66 -0.97 20.52
N SER A 165 -6.92 -2.19 20.98
CA SER A 165 -6.51 -3.38 20.23
C SER A 165 -7.44 -3.61 19.06
N SER A 166 -6.90 -3.61 17.85
CA SER A 166 -7.64 -3.98 16.62
C SER A 166 -7.58 -5.48 16.30
N ARG A 167 -7.14 -6.32 17.26
CA ARG A 167 -7.11 -7.78 17.11
C ARG A 167 -8.54 -8.34 17.03
N PRO A 168 -8.73 -9.48 16.34
CA PRO A 168 -10.02 -10.16 16.35
C PRO A 168 -10.50 -10.44 17.79
N ASN A 169 -11.80 -10.21 18.03
CA ASN A 169 -12.43 -10.39 19.34
C ASN A 169 -11.89 -9.51 20.48
N ALA A 170 -11.16 -8.42 20.17
CA ALA A 170 -10.76 -7.47 21.20
C ALA A 170 -12.01 -6.83 21.86
N ALA A 171 -11.93 -6.58 23.17
CA ALA A 171 -13.00 -5.89 23.89
C ALA A 171 -13.24 -4.50 23.31
N LEU A 172 -14.49 -4.08 23.25
CA LEU A 172 -14.85 -2.70 22.89
C LEU A 172 -14.33 -1.77 23.99
N VAL A 173 -13.60 -0.75 23.54
CA VAL A 173 -13.07 0.31 24.40
C VAL A 173 -13.83 1.59 24.08
N SER A 174 -14.30 2.32 25.07
CA SER A 174 -14.95 3.60 24.86
C SER A 174 -13.94 4.68 24.44
N ALA A 175 -14.40 5.71 23.75
CA ALA A 175 -13.56 6.86 23.38
C ALA A 175 -12.89 7.52 24.59
N ASP A 176 -13.56 7.58 25.74
CA ASP A 176 -13.00 8.14 26.96
C ASP A 176 -11.89 7.25 27.54
N GLU A 177 -12.06 5.94 27.49
CA GLU A 177 -11.05 5.01 27.94
C GLU A 177 -9.83 4.99 27.01
N GLU A 178 -10.05 4.97 25.69
CA GLU A 178 -8.98 5.14 24.70
C GLU A 178 -8.19 6.41 24.95
N PHE A 179 -8.91 7.52 25.14
CA PHE A 179 -8.29 8.82 25.44
C PHE A 179 -7.41 8.78 26.69
N LEU A 180 -7.89 8.16 27.78
CA LEU A 180 -7.12 8.03 29.01
C LEU A 180 -5.85 7.20 28.84
N ARG A 181 -5.87 6.19 27.95
CA ARG A 181 -4.71 5.33 27.66
C ARG A 181 -3.64 6.05 26.85
N VAL A 182 -4.01 6.82 25.83
CA VAL A 182 -3.04 7.45 24.91
C VAL A 182 -2.59 8.82 25.39
N LYS A 183 -3.41 9.53 26.16
CA LYS A 183 -3.14 10.90 26.63
C LYS A 183 -1.76 11.07 27.31
N PRO A 184 -1.34 10.21 28.26
CA PRO A 184 -0.02 10.35 28.90
C PRO A 184 1.13 10.25 27.88
N ILE A 185 1.03 9.35 26.91
CA ILE A 185 2.05 9.16 25.87
C ILE A 185 2.10 10.38 24.95
N ILE A 186 0.94 10.88 24.51
CA ILE A 186 0.85 12.07 23.65
C ILE A 186 1.43 13.30 24.37
N ASP A 187 1.13 13.48 25.66
CA ASP A 187 1.66 14.59 26.46
C ASP A 187 3.19 14.46 26.62
N ALA A 188 3.72 13.26 26.88
CA ALA A 188 5.15 13.01 26.96
C ALA A 188 5.88 13.31 25.64
N ILE A 189 5.30 12.93 24.51
CA ILE A 189 5.82 13.26 23.16
C ILE A 189 5.92 14.78 23.00
N LYS A 190 4.87 15.51 23.41
CA LYS A 190 4.83 16.98 23.33
C LYS A 190 5.86 17.63 24.25
N GLN A 191 5.94 17.20 25.50
CA GLN A 191 6.86 17.76 26.51
C GLN A 191 8.33 17.55 26.13
N ASN A 192 8.66 16.39 25.55
CA ASN A 192 10.02 16.05 25.14
C ASN A 192 10.32 16.45 23.69
N THR A 193 9.44 17.19 23.00
CA THR A 193 9.59 17.65 21.62
C THR A 193 9.95 16.54 20.62
N LEU A 194 9.50 15.30 20.88
CA LEU A 194 9.85 14.14 20.04
C LEU A 194 9.29 14.25 18.63
N TYR A 195 8.21 15.02 18.42
CA TYR A 195 7.64 15.31 17.11
C TYR A 195 8.60 16.06 16.15
N GLU A 196 9.73 16.57 16.65
CA GLU A 196 10.80 17.13 15.81
C GLU A 196 11.77 16.07 15.30
N LYS A 197 11.81 14.89 15.95
CA LYS A 197 12.73 13.80 15.60
C LYS A 197 12.12 12.76 14.64
N ALA A 198 10.81 12.53 14.73
CA ALA A 198 10.07 11.62 13.88
C ALA A 198 8.64 12.13 13.65
N LYS A 199 7.95 11.61 12.64
CA LYS A 199 6.51 11.84 12.45
C LYS A 199 5.74 10.97 13.44
N PHE A 200 4.67 11.52 14.01
CA PHE A 200 3.77 10.77 14.88
C PHE A 200 2.43 10.54 14.20
N SER A 201 1.94 9.33 14.35
CA SER A 201 0.65 8.82 13.86
C SER A 201 -0.22 8.44 15.06
N ILE A 202 -1.50 8.73 14.98
CA ILE A 202 -2.52 8.26 15.92
C ILE A 202 -3.37 7.17 15.27
N ASP A 203 -3.30 5.94 15.81
CA ASP A 203 -4.13 4.80 15.40
C ASP A 203 -5.46 4.85 16.15
N SER A 204 -6.40 5.58 15.57
CA SER A 204 -7.73 5.82 16.14
C SER A 204 -8.72 6.27 15.08
N TYR A 205 -10.00 6.02 15.30
CA TYR A 205 -11.14 6.55 14.54
C TYR A 205 -12.05 7.46 15.41
N GLU A 206 -11.61 7.77 16.65
CA GLU A 206 -12.36 8.61 17.58
C GLU A 206 -11.95 10.09 17.45
N PRO A 207 -12.88 11.01 17.03
CA PRO A 207 -12.55 12.42 16.81
C PRO A 207 -11.89 13.10 17.99
N LYS A 208 -12.33 12.79 19.23
CA LYS A 208 -11.76 13.34 20.48
C LYS A 208 -10.28 13.01 20.64
N VAL A 209 -9.91 11.76 20.35
CA VAL A 209 -8.53 11.27 20.47
C VAL A 209 -7.66 11.88 19.36
N ILE A 210 -8.18 11.89 18.15
CA ILE A 210 -7.50 12.43 16.97
C ILE A 210 -7.22 13.93 17.12
N SER A 211 -8.24 14.72 17.49
CA SER A 211 -8.07 16.16 17.71
C SER A 211 -6.98 16.45 18.76
N TYR A 212 -7.02 15.73 19.87
CA TYR A 212 -6.04 15.89 20.93
C TYR A 212 -4.60 15.62 20.49
N ALA A 213 -4.40 14.58 19.68
CA ALA A 213 -3.10 14.21 19.12
C ALA A 213 -2.60 15.25 18.11
N LEU A 214 -3.47 15.68 17.17
CA LEU A 214 -3.13 16.67 16.14
C LEU A 214 -2.73 18.03 16.75
N GLU A 215 -3.44 18.50 17.79
CA GLU A 215 -3.09 19.71 18.55
C GLU A 215 -1.69 19.64 19.20
N ARG A 216 -1.16 18.44 19.39
CA ARG A 216 0.14 18.17 20.03
C ARG A 216 1.25 17.79 19.06
N GLY A 217 1.04 18.04 17.77
CA GLY A 217 2.08 17.92 16.76
C GLY A 217 2.07 16.59 15.99
N PHE A 218 1.09 15.71 16.21
CA PHE A 218 0.89 14.55 15.35
C PHE A 218 0.53 15.02 13.94
N LYS A 219 0.94 14.26 12.95
CA LYS A 219 0.79 14.61 11.53
C LYS A 219 0.07 13.54 10.70
N ILE A 220 -0.20 12.39 11.29
CA ILE A 220 -0.79 11.25 10.60
C ILE A 220 -1.98 10.75 11.44
N VAL A 221 -3.09 10.50 10.77
CA VAL A 221 -4.27 9.83 11.34
C VAL A 221 -4.39 8.47 10.64
N ASN A 222 -4.24 7.39 11.42
CA ASN A 222 -4.33 6.02 10.95
C ASN A 222 -5.70 5.46 11.35
N ASP A 223 -6.67 5.52 10.41
CA ASP A 223 -8.06 5.12 10.65
C ASP A 223 -8.35 3.77 9.99
N ILE A 224 -8.47 2.73 10.82
CA ILE A 224 -8.81 1.37 10.37
C ILE A 224 -10.21 1.24 9.77
N THR A 225 -11.09 2.23 9.96
CA THR A 225 -12.45 2.23 9.39
C THR A 225 -12.50 2.77 7.96
N GLY A 226 -11.39 3.30 7.45
CA GLY A 226 -11.31 3.89 6.10
C GLY A 226 -12.02 5.23 5.99
N LEU A 227 -11.91 6.08 6.99
CA LEU A 227 -12.50 7.42 7.05
C LEU A 227 -14.04 7.41 6.90
N VAL A 228 -14.70 6.49 7.61
CA VAL A 228 -16.18 6.45 7.60
C VAL A 228 -16.76 7.73 8.20
N ASN A 229 -16.15 8.23 9.30
CA ASN A 229 -16.63 9.40 10.03
C ASN A 229 -16.18 10.72 9.36
N ASP A 230 -17.14 11.54 8.94
CA ASP A 230 -16.89 12.84 8.30
C ASP A 230 -16.20 13.85 9.22
N GLU A 231 -16.36 13.73 10.54
CA GLU A 231 -15.66 14.58 11.52
C GLU A 231 -14.16 14.30 11.51
N VAL A 232 -13.75 13.03 11.36
CA VAL A 232 -12.34 12.64 11.19
C VAL A 232 -11.78 13.24 9.89
N CYS A 233 -12.56 13.22 8.79
CA CYS A 233 -12.15 13.86 7.54
C CYS A 233 -11.90 15.37 7.71
N LYS A 234 -12.80 16.08 8.41
CA LYS A 234 -12.66 17.52 8.70
C LYS A 234 -11.43 17.81 9.57
N LEU A 235 -11.14 16.96 10.55
CA LEU A 235 -9.94 17.09 11.38
C LEU A 235 -8.66 16.91 10.52
N CYS A 236 -8.61 15.89 9.68
CA CYS A 236 -7.47 15.68 8.79
C CYS A 236 -7.23 16.89 7.87
N GLU A 237 -8.28 17.46 7.30
CA GLU A 237 -8.19 18.66 6.45
C GLU A 237 -7.71 19.86 7.26
N SER A 238 -8.36 20.18 8.40
CA SER A 238 -8.08 21.38 9.21
C SER A 238 -6.65 21.44 9.74
N TYR A 239 -6.06 20.27 10.05
CA TYR A 239 -4.67 20.16 10.52
C TYR A 239 -3.68 19.82 9.39
N SER A 240 -4.15 19.70 8.13
CA SER A 240 -3.35 19.24 6.99
C SER A 240 -2.61 17.93 7.32
N ALA A 241 -3.30 17.01 7.98
CA ALA A 241 -2.74 15.73 8.39
C ALA A 241 -2.79 14.73 7.24
N THR A 242 -1.79 13.84 7.20
CA THR A 242 -1.81 12.65 6.34
C THR A 242 -2.89 11.70 6.85
N ALA A 243 -3.78 11.24 5.97
CA ALA A 243 -4.77 10.25 6.30
C ALA A 243 -4.34 8.86 5.80
N VAL A 244 -4.27 7.87 6.70
CA VAL A 244 -4.11 6.46 6.32
C VAL A 244 -5.49 5.83 6.25
N ILE A 245 -5.83 5.34 5.07
CA ILE A 245 -7.12 4.72 4.75
C ILE A 245 -6.92 3.21 4.64
N MET A 246 -7.51 2.45 5.58
CA MET A 246 -7.38 1.00 5.58
C MET A 246 -8.65 0.30 5.06
N HIS A 247 -8.45 -0.81 4.33
CA HIS A 247 -9.53 -1.72 3.98
C HIS A 247 -9.77 -2.77 5.06
N MET A 248 -11.01 -2.85 5.51
CA MET A 248 -11.50 -3.91 6.39
C MET A 248 -12.89 -4.37 5.93
N GLN A 249 -13.16 -5.69 5.96
CA GLN A 249 -14.51 -6.21 5.81
C GLN A 249 -15.11 -6.48 7.20
N GLY A 250 -16.30 -5.94 7.47
CA GLY A 250 -16.93 -6.04 8.79
C GLY A 250 -16.34 -5.06 9.82
N THR A 251 -16.33 -5.46 11.07
CA THR A 251 -15.76 -4.72 12.22
C THR A 251 -14.67 -5.58 12.88
N PRO A 252 -13.81 -5.03 13.75
CA PRO A 252 -12.82 -5.85 14.48
C PRO A 252 -13.42 -7.08 15.20
N GLN A 253 -14.69 -7.00 15.64
CA GLN A 253 -15.40 -8.08 16.31
C GLN A 253 -15.89 -9.17 15.33
N THR A 254 -16.35 -8.77 14.13
CA THR A 254 -17.02 -9.66 13.17
C THR A 254 -16.17 -9.98 11.94
N MET A 255 -15.05 -9.30 11.72
CA MET A 255 -14.24 -9.38 10.50
C MET A 255 -13.73 -10.78 10.15
N GLN A 256 -13.63 -11.69 11.13
CA GLN A 256 -13.19 -13.07 10.90
C GLN A 256 -14.36 -14.05 10.71
N GLU A 257 -15.60 -13.57 10.76
CA GLU A 257 -16.80 -14.38 10.54
C GLU A 257 -17.03 -14.59 9.04
N ASN A 258 -16.30 -15.57 8.46
CA ASN A 258 -16.46 -16.01 7.08
C ASN A 258 -16.33 -14.87 6.02
N PRO A 259 -15.20 -14.15 5.99
CA PRO A 259 -14.98 -13.10 5.00
C PRO A 259 -15.07 -13.68 3.58
N LYS A 260 -15.74 -12.96 2.66
CA LYS A 260 -15.95 -13.39 1.27
C LYS A 260 -15.67 -12.24 0.32
N TYR A 261 -14.94 -12.56 -0.74
CA TYR A 261 -14.64 -11.67 -1.86
C TYR A 261 -14.97 -12.37 -3.17
N GLU A 262 -15.43 -11.62 -4.16
CA GLU A 262 -15.52 -12.14 -5.53
C GLU A 262 -14.11 -12.19 -6.14
N ASN A 263 -13.38 -11.09 -5.99
CA ASN A 263 -11.98 -10.98 -6.34
C ASN A 263 -11.28 -10.05 -5.34
N ILE A 264 -10.49 -10.59 -4.45
CA ILE A 264 -9.84 -9.84 -3.36
C ILE A 264 -9.05 -8.61 -3.85
N LEU A 265 -8.37 -8.70 -5.01
CA LEU A 265 -7.57 -7.60 -5.53
C LEU A 265 -8.44 -6.45 -6.02
N SER A 266 -9.46 -6.75 -6.83
CA SER A 266 -10.38 -5.73 -7.34
C SER A 266 -11.28 -5.16 -6.25
N ASP A 267 -11.77 -5.98 -5.33
CA ASP A 267 -12.68 -5.54 -4.29
C ASP A 267 -11.99 -4.57 -3.33
N VAL A 268 -10.75 -4.90 -2.90
CA VAL A 268 -9.93 -4.00 -2.07
C VAL A 268 -9.53 -2.74 -2.84
N TYR A 269 -9.20 -2.87 -4.12
CA TYR A 269 -8.83 -1.73 -4.97
C TYR A 269 -9.97 -0.71 -5.07
N PHE A 270 -11.17 -1.17 -5.44
CA PHE A 270 -12.31 -0.27 -5.63
C PHE A 270 -12.80 0.34 -4.31
N PHE A 271 -12.72 -0.40 -3.20
CA PHE A 271 -12.97 0.18 -1.88
C PHE A 271 -12.01 1.33 -1.59
N LEU A 272 -10.71 1.12 -1.77
CA LEU A 272 -9.71 2.15 -1.50
C LEU A 272 -9.87 3.35 -2.44
N ASP A 273 -10.17 3.13 -3.72
CA ASP A 273 -10.43 4.19 -4.71
C ASP A 273 -11.64 5.07 -4.30
N GLU A 274 -12.74 4.45 -3.86
CA GLU A 274 -13.91 5.14 -3.34
C GLU A 274 -13.56 6.00 -2.11
N ARG A 275 -12.79 5.43 -1.16
CA ARG A 275 -12.38 6.14 0.06
C ARG A 275 -11.39 7.27 -0.22
N ILE A 276 -10.50 7.11 -1.19
CA ILE A 276 -9.62 8.18 -1.67
C ILE A 276 -10.47 9.34 -2.21
N LYS A 277 -11.43 9.06 -3.08
CA LYS A 277 -12.34 10.09 -3.63
C LYS A 277 -13.12 10.81 -2.55
N LYS A 278 -13.60 10.09 -1.53
CA LYS A 278 -14.23 10.70 -0.35
C LYS A 278 -13.26 11.65 0.35
N ALA A 279 -12.06 11.19 0.70
CA ALA A 279 -11.06 12.00 1.39
C ALA A 279 -10.68 13.26 0.58
N GLU A 280 -10.46 13.12 -0.72
CA GLU A 280 -10.18 14.23 -1.64
C GLU A 280 -11.33 15.23 -1.71
N SER A 281 -12.59 14.78 -1.63
CA SER A 281 -13.77 15.66 -1.60
C SER A 281 -13.84 16.53 -0.33
N PHE A 282 -13.21 16.10 0.76
CA PHE A 282 -13.01 16.90 1.98
C PHE A 282 -11.77 17.81 1.93
N GLY A 283 -10.97 17.76 0.86
CA GLY A 283 -9.74 18.56 0.72
C GLY A 283 -8.49 17.90 1.30
N ILE A 284 -8.54 16.62 1.67
CA ILE A 284 -7.37 15.89 2.17
C ILE A 284 -6.46 15.55 0.98
N ASN A 285 -5.24 16.09 0.98
CA ASN A 285 -4.30 15.95 -0.13
C ASN A 285 -3.26 14.84 0.09
N ASP A 286 -2.82 14.62 1.34
CA ASP A 286 -1.82 13.59 1.67
C ASP A 286 -2.52 12.34 2.19
N ILE A 287 -2.58 11.32 1.34
CA ILE A 287 -3.29 10.07 1.58
C ILE A 287 -2.34 8.90 1.43
N VAL A 288 -2.38 7.99 2.41
CA VAL A 288 -1.73 6.68 2.39
C VAL A 288 -2.82 5.61 2.40
N VAL A 289 -2.65 4.56 1.64
CA VAL A 289 -3.59 3.42 1.62
C VAL A 289 -2.99 2.22 2.33
N ASP A 290 -3.78 1.52 3.14
CA ASP A 290 -3.43 0.24 3.74
C ASP A 290 -4.38 -0.84 3.23
N ILE A 291 -3.83 -1.90 2.63
CA ILE A 291 -4.60 -3.03 2.11
C ILE A 291 -5.25 -3.90 3.20
N GLY A 292 -4.97 -3.61 4.48
CA GLY A 292 -5.61 -4.22 5.64
C GLY A 292 -5.31 -5.71 5.82
N ILE A 293 -4.03 -6.08 5.80
CA ILE A 293 -3.60 -7.47 6.07
C ILE A 293 -4.11 -7.95 7.43
N GLY A 294 -4.83 -9.08 7.44
CA GLY A 294 -5.41 -9.68 8.67
C GLY A 294 -6.76 -9.11 9.10
N PHE A 295 -7.32 -8.14 8.36
CA PHE A 295 -8.60 -7.52 8.66
C PHE A 295 -9.69 -8.01 7.69
N GLY A 296 -10.51 -8.97 8.16
CA GLY A 296 -11.60 -9.54 7.36
C GLY A 296 -11.12 -10.28 6.11
N LYS A 297 -10.09 -11.12 6.24
CA LYS A 297 -9.44 -11.82 5.12
C LYS A 297 -8.98 -13.22 5.51
N THR A 298 -9.09 -14.16 4.59
CA THR A 298 -8.53 -15.51 4.73
C THR A 298 -6.99 -15.48 4.65
N LEU A 299 -6.33 -16.61 4.88
CA LEU A 299 -4.87 -16.73 4.68
C LEU A 299 -4.52 -16.47 3.21
N GLU A 300 -5.25 -17.11 2.31
CA GLU A 300 -5.07 -17.01 0.87
C GLU A 300 -5.24 -15.57 0.37
N ASP A 301 -6.26 -14.85 0.86
CA ASP A 301 -6.49 -13.44 0.54
C ASP A 301 -5.30 -12.57 0.94
N ASN A 302 -4.80 -12.76 2.17
CA ASN A 302 -3.65 -12.00 2.68
C ASN A 302 -2.38 -12.25 1.87
N LEU A 303 -2.09 -13.52 1.52
CA LEU A 303 -0.95 -13.89 0.70
C LEU A 303 -1.08 -13.33 -0.73
N ASN A 304 -2.29 -13.39 -1.30
CA ASN A 304 -2.58 -12.86 -2.63
C ASN A 304 -2.38 -11.34 -2.69
N LEU A 305 -2.85 -10.60 -1.68
CA LEU A 305 -2.67 -9.16 -1.58
C LEU A 305 -1.20 -8.74 -1.50
N ILE A 306 -0.39 -9.41 -0.67
CA ILE A 306 1.05 -9.11 -0.55
C ILE A 306 1.78 -9.44 -1.85
N LYS A 307 1.47 -10.61 -2.45
CA LYS A 307 2.10 -11.06 -3.69
C LYS A 307 1.82 -10.14 -4.86
N ASN A 308 0.61 -9.59 -4.92
CA ASN A 308 0.14 -8.73 -6.01
C ASN A 308 -0.01 -7.25 -5.59
N LEU A 309 0.77 -6.79 -4.62
CA LEU A 309 0.67 -5.42 -4.09
C LEU A 309 0.83 -4.33 -5.17
N GLU A 310 1.55 -4.63 -6.26
CA GLU A 310 1.71 -3.74 -7.42
C GLU A 310 0.40 -3.24 -8.02
N HIS A 311 -0.71 -3.99 -7.87
CA HIS A 311 -2.04 -3.58 -8.35
C HIS A 311 -2.47 -2.23 -7.75
N PHE A 312 -2.11 -1.99 -6.49
CA PHE A 312 -2.51 -0.80 -5.76
C PHE A 312 -1.65 0.44 -6.06
N LEU A 313 -0.54 0.29 -6.78
CA LEU A 313 0.27 1.42 -7.23
C LEU A 313 -0.48 2.34 -8.20
N SER A 314 -1.49 1.81 -8.91
CA SER A 314 -2.34 2.59 -9.81
C SER A 314 -3.27 3.58 -9.08
N LEU A 315 -3.47 3.44 -7.77
CA LEU A 315 -4.14 4.44 -6.92
C LEU A 315 -3.31 5.73 -6.76
N ASN A 316 -2.04 5.74 -7.19
CA ASN A 316 -1.11 6.88 -7.07
C ASN A 316 -0.97 7.42 -5.64
N LYS A 317 -1.12 6.57 -4.65
CA LYS A 317 -0.92 6.86 -3.23
C LYS A 317 0.20 6.00 -2.66
N LYS A 318 0.81 6.44 -1.56
CA LYS A 318 1.73 5.59 -0.80
C LYS A 318 0.97 4.38 -0.24
N ILE A 319 1.63 3.22 -0.23
CA ILE A 319 1.03 1.98 0.30
C ILE A 319 1.70 1.62 1.63
N LEU A 320 0.89 1.51 2.68
CA LEU A 320 1.29 0.96 3.96
C LEU A 320 0.97 -0.53 4.01
N VAL A 321 1.87 -1.31 4.60
CA VAL A 321 1.66 -2.73 4.88
C VAL A 321 2.02 -3.04 6.32
N GLY A 322 1.07 -3.59 7.07
CA GLY A 322 1.22 -4.05 8.45
C GLY A 322 1.01 -5.55 8.58
N ALA A 323 2.05 -6.37 8.35
CA ALA A 323 2.00 -7.83 8.52
C ALA A 323 2.77 -8.33 9.75
N SER A 324 3.30 -7.39 10.57
CA SER A 324 4.16 -7.70 11.71
C SER A 324 3.48 -8.60 12.74
N ARG A 325 4.08 -9.77 12.98
CA ARG A 325 3.68 -10.78 13.95
C ARG A 325 2.23 -11.26 13.85
N LYS A 326 1.57 -11.06 12.65
CA LYS A 326 0.17 -11.46 12.44
C LYS A 326 -0.02 -12.97 12.38
N SER A 327 -1.23 -13.42 12.75
CA SER A 327 -1.61 -14.85 12.85
C SER A 327 -1.51 -15.62 11.53
N MET A 328 -1.50 -14.93 10.37
CA MET A 328 -1.28 -15.59 9.10
C MET A 328 0.07 -16.33 9.03
N ILE A 329 1.09 -15.87 9.76
CA ILE A 329 2.40 -16.53 9.81
C ILE A 329 2.27 -17.89 10.51
N ASP A 330 1.58 -17.93 11.66
CA ASP A 330 1.29 -19.16 12.39
C ASP A 330 0.46 -20.15 11.56
N LYS A 331 -0.48 -19.66 10.74
CA LYS A 331 -1.25 -20.50 9.81
C LYS A 331 -0.41 -21.14 8.71
N VAL A 332 0.73 -20.54 8.34
CA VAL A 332 1.68 -21.12 7.37
C VAL A 332 2.68 -22.02 8.05
N VAL A 333 3.26 -21.57 9.16
CA VAL A 333 4.24 -22.31 9.96
C VAL A 333 3.90 -22.12 11.43
N SER A 334 3.43 -23.19 12.08
CA SER A 334 3.00 -23.12 13.48
C SER A 334 4.11 -22.56 14.36
N CYS A 335 3.85 -21.41 14.99
CA CYS A 335 4.80 -20.72 15.86
C CYS A 335 4.10 -19.74 16.82
N SER A 336 4.70 -19.53 17.99
CA SER A 336 4.22 -18.51 18.93
C SER A 336 4.46 -17.09 18.38
N VAL A 337 3.77 -16.10 18.94
CA VAL A 337 3.84 -14.69 18.49
C VAL A 337 5.29 -14.16 18.52
N GLU A 338 6.05 -14.53 19.55
CA GLU A 338 7.44 -14.12 19.76
C GLU A 338 8.35 -14.63 18.62
N ASN A 339 8.03 -15.79 18.06
CA ASN A 339 8.81 -16.45 17.02
C ASN A 339 8.38 -16.08 15.59
N ARG A 340 7.47 -15.11 15.39
CA ARG A 340 6.96 -14.71 14.07
C ARG A 340 7.85 -13.71 13.31
N LEU A 341 8.94 -13.23 13.91
CA LEU A 341 9.81 -12.23 13.26
C LEU A 341 10.37 -12.70 11.89
N PRO A 342 10.90 -13.94 11.73
CA PRO A 342 11.39 -14.37 10.43
C PRO A 342 10.31 -14.35 9.34
N GLY A 343 9.11 -14.82 9.65
CA GLY A 343 7.96 -14.77 8.73
C GLY A 343 7.52 -13.32 8.44
N THR A 344 7.58 -12.44 9.43
CA THR A 344 7.30 -11.01 9.26
C THR A 344 8.25 -10.36 8.26
N LEU A 345 9.56 -10.60 8.42
CA LEU A 345 10.58 -10.06 7.51
C LEU A 345 10.37 -10.57 6.07
N ALA A 346 10.07 -11.86 5.90
CA ALA A 346 9.79 -12.44 4.58
C ALA A 346 8.59 -11.73 3.90
N LEU A 347 7.48 -11.53 4.61
CA LEU A 347 6.29 -10.85 4.09
C LEU A 347 6.56 -9.37 3.78
N HIS A 348 7.27 -8.67 4.66
CA HIS A 348 7.56 -7.25 4.49
C HIS A 348 8.58 -6.98 3.37
N LEU A 349 9.60 -7.82 3.19
CA LEU A 349 10.54 -7.70 2.07
C LEU A 349 9.85 -8.00 0.73
N GLU A 350 8.93 -8.97 0.67
CA GLU A 350 8.10 -9.18 -0.52
C GLU A 350 7.18 -7.98 -0.79
N ALA A 351 6.54 -7.42 0.25
CA ALA A 351 5.73 -6.21 0.12
C ALA A 351 6.56 -5.01 -0.38
N MET A 352 7.76 -4.80 0.16
CA MET A 352 8.70 -3.78 -0.31
C MET A 352 9.05 -3.97 -1.79
N LYS A 353 9.38 -5.18 -2.21
CA LYS A 353 9.66 -5.53 -3.61
C LYS A 353 8.47 -5.20 -4.51
N ASN A 354 7.25 -5.41 -4.02
CA ASN A 354 6.00 -5.20 -4.74
C ASN A 354 5.39 -3.79 -4.56
N GLY A 355 6.12 -2.85 -3.93
CA GLY A 355 5.77 -1.43 -3.95
C GLY A 355 5.24 -0.83 -2.66
N ALA A 356 5.39 -1.50 -1.51
CA ALA A 356 5.13 -0.88 -0.22
C ALA A 356 6.01 0.36 -0.02
N SER A 357 5.40 1.44 0.47
CA SER A 357 6.08 2.71 0.81
C SER A 357 6.34 2.83 2.30
N ILE A 358 5.51 2.18 3.12
CA ILE A 358 5.58 2.21 4.58
C ILE A 358 5.39 0.78 5.10
N LEU A 359 6.25 0.36 6.02
CA LEU A 359 6.10 -0.92 6.75
C LEU A 359 5.81 -0.63 8.21
N ARG A 360 4.64 -1.08 8.70
CA ARG A 360 4.21 -0.93 10.09
C ARG A 360 4.66 -2.14 10.90
N VAL A 361 5.56 -1.93 11.88
CA VAL A 361 6.36 -2.99 12.51
C VAL A 361 6.47 -2.84 14.03
N HIS A 362 6.66 -3.97 14.74
CA HIS A 362 7.06 -3.99 16.15
C HIS A 362 8.60 -4.00 16.30
N ASP A 363 9.30 -4.64 15.38
CA ASP A 363 10.74 -4.95 15.45
C ASP A 363 11.50 -4.02 14.48
N VAL A 364 11.75 -2.76 14.92
CA VAL A 364 12.30 -1.69 14.05
C VAL A 364 13.72 -2.02 13.61
N GLN A 365 14.61 -2.39 14.54
CA GLN A 365 16.03 -2.62 14.27
C GLN A 365 16.24 -3.70 13.22
N GLU A 366 15.53 -4.82 13.33
CA GLU A 366 15.64 -5.95 12.42
C GLU A 366 15.10 -5.59 11.02
N HIS A 367 14.04 -4.78 10.96
CA HIS A 367 13.54 -4.27 9.68
C HIS A 367 14.52 -3.30 9.02
N THR A 368 15.12 -2.39 9.79
CA THR A 368 16.15 -1.48 9.28
C THR A 368 17.30 -2.26 8.66
N GLN A 369 17.82 -3.27 9.37
CA GLN A 369 18.88 -4.14 8.84
C GLN A 369 18.46 -4.86 7.56
N ALA A 370 17.28 -5.49 7.56
CA ALA A 370 16.78 -6.26 6.41
C ALA A 370 16.55 -5.37 5.17
N ILE A 371 15.98 -4.17 5.37
CA ILE A 371 15.74 -3.19 4.31
C ILE A 371 17.05 -2.70 3.71
N GLU A 372 18.06 -2.38 4.51
CA GLU A 372 19.35 -1.91 4.00
C GLU A 372 20.08 -2.99 3.21
N VAL A 373 20.00 -4.25 3.65
CA VAL A 373 20.52 -5.40 2.86
C VAL A 373 19.78 -5.50 1.52
N GLN A 374 18.44 -5.43 1.53
CA GLN A 374 17.63 -5.52 0.31
C GLN A 374 17.91 -4.35 -0.65
N LYS A 375 18.08 -3.13 -0.15
CA LYS A 375 18.47 -1.97 -0.96
C LYS A 375 19.83 -2.20 -1.66
N LYS A 376 20.80 -2.76 -0.95
CA LYS A 376 22.12 -3.10 -1.53
C LYS A 376 21.99 -4.16 -2.61
N LEU A 377 21.22 -5.24 -2.37
CA LEU A 377 20.97 -6.28 -3.38
C LEU A 377 20.34 -5.67 -4.64
N ASN A 378 19.33 -4.80 -4.51
CA ASN A 378 18.69 -4.13 -5.64
C ASN A 378 19.67 -3.23 -6.41
N HIS A 379 20.64 -2.60 -5.72
CA HIS A 379 21.67 -1.79 -6.37
C HIS A 379 22.63 -2.62 -7.21
N TYR A 380 22.96 -3.85 -6.77
CA TYR A 380 23.90 -4.74 -7.49
C TYR A 380 23.24 -5.57 -8.58
N SER A 381 21.92 -5.73 -8.59
CA SER A 381 21.21 -6.50 -9.62
C SER A 381 21.41 -5.96 -11.06
N SER A 382 22.01 -4.80 -11.21
CA SER A 382 22.26 -4.12 -12.47
C SER A 382 23.77 -4.01 -12.85
N ASN A 383 24.69 -4.61 -12.10
CA ASN A 383 26.12 -4.51 -12.40
C ASN A 383 26.65 -5.73 -13.17
N HIS A 384 26.61 -5.71 -14.51
CA HIS A 384 27.57 -6.45 -15.31
C HIS A 384 28.86 -5.60 -15.40
N LYS A 385 29.75 -5.71 -14.41
CA LYS A 385 31.14 -5.31 -14.64
C LYS A 385 31.79 -6.35 -15.55
N LYS A 386 32.42 -5.85 -16.64
CA LYS A 386 33.31 -6.61 -17.47
C LYS A 386 34.45 -7.21 -16.65
#